data_7578baaf2576069a707cecdb5f4fcd9e
#
_entry.id   7578baaf2576069a707cecdb5f4fcd9e
#
_cell.length_a   1.000
_cell.length_b   1.000
_cell.length_c   1.000
_cell.angle_alpha   90.00
_cell.angle_beta   90.00
_cell.angle_gamma   90.00
#
_symmetry.space_group_name_H-M   'P 1'
#
loop_
_entity.id
_entity.type
_entity.pdbx_description
1 polymer ?
#
loop_
_entity_poly.entity_id
_entity_poly.type
_entity_poly.pdbx_seq_one_letter_code
_entity_poly.pdbx_strand_id
1 'polypeptide(L)' 'MTKNVRVENADTSSYVVVVEVWDVATQKCVETRRLPNPADLGTFSIWKGRYLVVKEE' A
#
# COMPACT_ATOMS: atom_id res chain seq x y z
N MET A 1 -18.51 2.76 -2.37
CA MET A 1 -18.33 2.73 -0.91
C MET A 1 -16.85 2.69 -0.60
N THR A 2 -16.40 3.51 0.30
CA THR A 2 -14.98 3.62 0.67
C THR A 2 -14.67 2.70 1.84
N LYS A 3 -13.55 2.00 1.76
CA LYS A 3 -13.06 1.18 2.87
C LYS A 3 -11.66 1.60 3.24
N ASN A 4 -11.38 1.55 4.54
CA ASN A 4 -10.04 1.77 5.04
C ASN A 4 -9.34 0.42 5.15
N VAL A 5 -8.15 0.35 4.58
CA VAL A 5 -7.34 -0.87 4.58
C VAL A 5 -6.01 -0.55 5.26
N ARG A 6 -5.60 -1.44 6.17
CA ARG A 6 -4.31 -1.31 6.84
C ARG A 6 -3.34 -2.33 6.26
N VAL A 7 -2.16 -1.83 5.87
CA VAL A 7 -1.06 -2.70 5.42
C VAL A 7 0.06 -2.56 6.43
N GLU A 8 0.55 -3.68 6.93
CA GLU A 8 1.61 -3.70 7.93
C GLU A 8 2.77 -4.53 7.41
N ASN A 9 4.00 -4.04 7.62
CA ASN A 9 5.20 -4.82 7.39
C ASN A 9 5.41 -5.71 8.62
N ALA A 10 4.99 -6.95 8.52
CA ALA A 10 5.03 -7.90 9.62
C ALA A 10 6.33 -8.72 9.66
N ASP A 11 7.25 -8.45 8.75
CA ASP A 11 8.52 -9.16 8.68
C ASP A 11 9.50 -8.55 9.67
N THR A 12 10.44 -9.38 10.15
CA THR A 12 11.51 -8.94 11.03
C THR A 12 12.81 -8.66 10.29
N SER A 13 12.82 -8.88 8.97
CA SER A 13 14.01 -8.64 8.14
C SER A 13 14.16 -7.15 7.83
N SER A 14 15.25 -6.81 7.16
CA SER A 14 15.53 -5.44 6.75
C SER A 14 14.91 -5.08 5.40
N TYR A 15 14.12 -5.98 4.82
CA TYR A 15 13.50 -5.71 3.52
C TYR A 15 12.38 -4.69 3.63
N VAL A 16 12.29 -3.86 2.62
CA VAL A 16 11.30 -2.78 2.58
C VAL A 16 10.07 -3.26 1.84
N VAL A 17 8.91 -3.02 2.45
CA VAL A 17 7.61 -3.25 1.81
C VAL A 17 7.17 -1.95 1.16
N VAL A 18 6.72 -2.04 -0.08
CA VAL A 18 6.21 -0.89 -0.82
C VAL A 18 4.74 -1.10 -1.11
N VAL A 19 3.94 -0.08 -0.81
CA VAL A 19 2.51 -0.08 -1.11
C VAL A 19 2.26 1.00 -2.15
N GLU A 20 1.65 0.61 -3.26
CA GLU A 20 1.26 1.55 -4.32
C GLU A 20 -0.25 1.62 -4.41
N VAL A 21 -0.75 2.83 -4.52
CA VAL A 21 -2.19 3.07 -4.71
C VAL A 21 -2.40 3.42 -6.18
N TRP A 22 -3.23 2.65 -6.85
CA TRP A 22 -3.47 2.79 -8.29
C TRP A 22 -4.91 3.17 -8.58
N ASP A 23 -5.08 4.03 -9.56
CA ASP A 23 -6.40 4.44 -10.05
C ASP A 23 -6.79 3.53 -11.22
N VAL A 24 -7.96 2.90 -11.11
CA VAL A 24 -8.44 1.99 -12.15
C VAL A 24 -8.73 2.73 -13.46
N ALA A 25 -9.32 3.90 -13.37
CA ALA A 25 -9.76 4.65 -14.55
C ALA A 25 -8.58 5.14 -15.38
N THR A 26 -7.53 5.64 -14.75
CA THR A 26 -6.37 6.20 -15.46
C THR A 26 -5.22 5.21 -15.58
N GLN A 27 -5.27 4.08 -14.86
CA GLN A 27 -4.21 3.08 -14.81
C GLN A 27 -2.88 3.70 -14.37
N LYS A 28 -2.94 4.63 -13.44
CA LYS A 28 -1.75 5.32 -12.93
C LYS A 28 -1.61 5.15 -11.43
N CYS A 29 -0.37 5.09 -10.98
CA CYS A 29 -0.06 5.09 -9.56
C CYS A 29 -0.22 6.52 -9.03
N VAL A 30 -1.10 6.68 -8.05
CA VAL A 30 -1.39 8.00 -7.47
C VAL A 30 -0.65 8.24 -6.18
N GLU A 31 -0.18 7.17 -5.53
CA GLU A 31 0.58 7.31 -4.29
C GLU A 31 1.47 6.09 -4.11
N THR A 32 2.66 6.31 -3.55
CA THR A 32 3.57 5.23 -3.18
C THR A 32 4.01 5.46 -1.73
N ARG A 33 3.97 4.41 -0.93
CA ARG A 33 4.41 4.48 0.45
C ARG A 33 5.36 3.34 0.75
N ARG A 34 6.46 3.67 1.43
CA ARG A 34 7.46 2.69 1.86
C ARG A 34 7.28 2.37 3.33
N LEU A 35 7.39 1.10 3.66
CA LEU A 35 7.31 0.62 5.05
C LEU A 35 8.63 -0.10 5.35
N PRO A 36 9.69 0.66 5.70
CA PRO A 36 11.03 0.09 5.77
C PRO A 36 11.34 -0.68 7.05
N ASN A 37 10.60 -0.45 8.12
CA ASN A 37 10.90 -1.07 9.41
C ASN A 37 9.87 -2.12 9.78
N PRO A 38 10.27 -3.15 10.55
CA PRO A 38 9.28 -4.09 11.08
C PRO A 38 8.20 -3.34 11.87
N ALA A 39 6.97 -3.80 11.74
CA ALA A 39 5.81 -3.23 12.39
C ALA A 39 5.38 -1.85 11.85
N ASP A 40 6.05 -1.32 10.82
CA ASP A 40 5.55 -0.14 10.14
C ASP A 40 4.21 -0.47 9.48
N LEU A 41 3.29 0.47 9.55
CA LEU A 41 2.00 0.28 8.93
C LEU A 41 1.52 1.56 8.27
N GLY A 42 0.64 1.40 7.29
CA GLY A 42 -0.02 2.51 6.63
C GLY A 42 -1.50 2.19 6.46
N THR A 43 -2.32 3.21 6.59
CA THR A 43 -3.75 3.08 6.36
C THR A 43 -4.09 3.76 5.05
N PHE A 44 -4.87 3.09 4.22
CA PHE A 44 -5.23 3.57 2.90
C PHE A 44 -6.74 3.49 2.74
N SER A 45 -7.30 4.43 1.98
CA SER A 45 -8.71 4.40 1.62
C SER A 45 -8.84 3.89 0.21
N ILE A 46 -9.64 2.85 0.01
CA ILE A 46 -9.90 2.29 -1.31
C ILE A 46 -11.38 2.22 -1.59
N TRP A 47 -11.72 2.22 -2.86
CA TRP A 47 -13.08 2.03 -3.33
C TRP A 47 -12.98 1.35 -4.70
N LYS A 48 -14.12 1.15 -5.35
CA LYS A 48 -14.18 0.38 -6.58
C LYS A 48 -13.25 0.90 -7.69
N GLY A 49 -12.96 2.22 -7.68
CA GLY A 49 -12.07 2.84 -8.66
C GLY A 49 -10.61 2.86 -8.27
N ARG A 50 -10.22 2.19 -7.18
CA ARG A 50 -8.85 2.27 -6.66
C ARG A 50 -8.44 0.95 -6.03
N TYR A 51 -7.19 0.53 -6.28
CA TYR A 51 -6.66 -0.71 -5.71
C TYR A 51 -5.24 -0.51 -5.20
N LEU A 52 -4.80 -1.43 -4.36
CA LEU A 52 -3.45 -1.40 -3.78
C LEU A 52 -2.60 -2.50 -4.40
N VAL A 53 -1.31 -2.19 -4.59
CA VAL A 53 -0.29 -3.17 -4.93
C VAL A 53 0.71 -3.20 -3.79
N VAL A 54 0.95 -4.39 -3.23
CA VAL A 54 1.91 -4.57 -2.14
C VAL A 54 3.03 -5.44 -2.66
N LYS A 55 4.26 -4.96 -2.52
CA LYS A 55 5.40 -5.70 -3.04
C LYS A 55 6.64 -5.42 -2.20
N GLU A 56 7.67 -6.24 -2.37
CA GLU A 56 8.98 -6.02 -1.80
C GLU A 56 9.78 -5.11 -2.72
N GLU A 57 10.50 -4.18 -2.13
CA GLU A 57 11.34 -3.26 -2.89
C GLU A 57 12.56 -3.95 -3.46
#